data_f829094494cede8c436e7e3b0a3a4b5f
#
_entry.id   f829094494cede8c436e7e3b0a3a4b5f
#
_cell.length_a   1.000
_cell.length_b   1.000
_cell.length_c   1.000
_cell.angle_alpha   90.00
_cell.angle_beta   90.00
_cell.angle_gamma   90.00
#
_symmetry.space_group_name_H-M   'P 1'
#
loop_
_entity.id
_entity.type
_entity.pdbx_description
1 polymer ?
#
loop_
_entity_poly.entity_id
_entity_poly.type
_entity_poly.pdbx_seq_one_letter_code
_entity_poly.pdbx_strand_id
1 'polypeptide(L)'
;MNLKHLTIKSLISGLLSLTYLVGYGQQKDNFTLSGKIKKQNFDWIYLRYNIPSGGFVLDSTKIINGKFQFKGRLNEPVVASLYGKMKSQSMDDPNFTSVFLEPVPMTIDVTAGEFMNASIKGSQSQDEQKILEQLKAPTRREMEPILEIYRNEKNNEKAAEIKEQFEPFNARMDKIDYAFFASHPDSYVTAYMMRFKMSGLNSNQATKIYNSWTDRIKQSSYGKYIAAEIKKLENGSPGSTAAPFSAKDINGEQLSLSDFKGKKYVLIDFWASWCVPCRKGNPHLISIYNKYKESGLEIIGVASDDTAVDAWKKAIVQDKIGIWRHILSGYNRNASEQEKSAYINVRYGIHTLPTKILIDKNGIIIGRYGGGGEDDAAMDKKLAEIFSIN
;
A
#
# COMPACT_ATOMS: atom_id res chain seq x y z
N MET A 1 -94.72 -13.02 -14.89
CA MET A 1 -95.17 -12.84 -16.31
C MET A 1 -93.91 -12.59 -17.13
N ASN A 2 -93.58 -13.54 -17.92
CA ASN A 2 -92.60 -13.66 -19.02
C ASN A 2 -91.19 -13.07 -18.95
N LEU A 3 -90.24 -13.97 -18.75
CA LEU A 3 -88.82 -13.94 -19.14
C LEU A 3 -88.67 -13.80 -20.64
N LYS A 4 -87.69 -13.08 -21.10
CA LYS A 4 -87.00 -13.33 -22.38
C LYS A 4 -85.48 -13.42 -22.17
N HIS A 5 -84.95 -14.53 -22.57
CA HIS A 5 -83.54 -14.86 -22.65
C HIS A 5 -82.74 -13.90 -23.51
N LEU A 6 -81.56 -13.49 -23.05
CA LEU A 6 -80.53 -12.91 -23.91
C LEU A 6 -79.22 -13.67 -23.64
N THR A 7 -78.81 -14.46 -24.60
CA THR A 7 -77.56 -15.16 -24.64
C THR A 7 -76.42 -14.18 -24.99
N ILE A 8 -75.46 -14.01 -24.11
CA ILE A 8 -74.20 -13.28 -24.38
C ILE A 8 -73.12 -14.31 -24.66
N LYS A 9 -72.62 -14.29 -25.88
CA LYS A 9 -71.44 -15.06 -26.30
C LYS A 9 -70.19 -14.37 -25.68
N SER A 10 -69.51 -15.03 -24.76
CA SER A 10 -68.22 -14.59 -24.25
C SER A 10 -67.11 -14.92 -25.23
N LEU A 11 -66.48 -13.92 -25.80
CA LEU A 11 -65.18 -14.02 -26.49
C LEU A 11 -64.12 -14.14 -25.41
N ILE A 12 -63.46 -15.33 -25.35
CA ILE A 12 -62.24 -15.53 -24.57
C ILE A 12 -61.08 -15.00 -25.42
N SER A 13 -60.62 -13.82 -25.10
CA SER A 13 -59.36 -13.26 -25.60
C SER A 13 -58.20 -13.86 -24.76
N GLY A 14 -57.53 -14.82 -25.34
CA GLY A 14 -56.34 -15.43 -24.74
C GLY A 14 -55.18 -14.45 -24.77
N LEU A 15 -54.85 -13.83 -23.63
CA LEU A 15 -53.56 -13.16 -23.42
C LEU A 15 -52.51 -14.24 -23.18
N LEU A 16 -51.71 -14.54 -24.20
CA LEU A 16 -50.43 -15.25 -24.02
C LEU A 16 -49.48 -14.31 -23.28
N SER A 17 -49.38 -14.45 -21.97
CA SER A 17 -48.29 -13.87 -21.22
C SER A 17 -46.99 -14.63 -21.54
N LEU A 18 -46.15 -14.07 -22.41
CA LEU A 18 -44.77 -14.48 -22.60
C LEU A 18 -43.99 -14.18 -21.33
N THR A 19 -43.92 -15.10 -20.41
CA THR A 19 -42.96 -15.03 -19.29
C THR A 19 -41.56 -15.23 -19.88
N TYR A 20 -40.82 -14.13 -20.05
CA TYR A 20 -39.38 -14.22 -20.23
C TYR A 20 -38.79 -14.80 -18.96
N LEU A 21 -38.53 -16.08 -18.93
CA LEU A 21 -37.59 -16.71 -18.02
C LEU A 21 -36.21 -16.14 -18.35
N VAL A 22 -35.86 -15.06 -17.71
CA VAL A 22 -34.44 -14.64 -17.59
C VAL A 22 -33.78 -15.75 -16.81
N GLY A 23 -33.27 -16.75 -17.55
CA GLY A 23 -32.40 -17.76 -16.99
C GLY A 23 -31.18 -17.01 -16.37
N TYR A 24 -31.13 -16.92 -15.09
CA TYR A 24 -29.89 -16.69 -14.39
C TYR A 24 -29.00 -17.91 -14.67
N GLY A 25 -28.35 -17.88 -15.83
CA GLY A 25 -27.30 -18.83 -16.14
C GLY A 25 -26.27 -18.73 -15.00
N GLN A 26 -26.07 -19.83 -14.29
CA GLN A 26 -24.93 -19.93 -13.38
C GLN A 26 -23.71 -19.54 -14.20
N GLN A 27 -23.16 -18.39 -13.89
CA GLN A 27 -22.03 -17.82 -14.60
C GLN A 27 -20.86 -18.78 -14.34
N LYS A 28 -20.44 -19.52 -15.36
CA LYS A 28 -19.46 -20.60 -15.31
C LYS A 28 -18.12 -20.10 -14.78
N ASP A 29 -17.40 -20.91 -14.01
CA ASP A 29 -16.01 -20.62 -13.63
C ASP A 29 -15.19 -20.27 -14.87
N ASN A 30 -14.40 -19.19 -14.75
CA ASN A 30 -13.62 -18.68 -15.86
C ASN A 30 -12.10 -18.80 -15.65
N PHE A 31 -11.65 -19.28 -14.49
CA PHE A 31 -10.26 -19.70 -14.33
C PHE A 31 -10.19 -21.15 -13.87
N THR A 32 -9.12 -21.80 -14.28
CA THR A 32 -8.71 -23.10 -13.78
C THR A 32 -7.20 -23.09 -13.58
N LEU A 33 -6.73 -23.37 -12.35
CA LEU A 33 -5.32 -23.58 -12.06
C LEU A 33 -5.09 -25.08 -11.85
N SER A 34 -4.53 -25.76 -12.85
CA SER A 34 -4.20 -27.19 -12.79
C SER A 34 -2.73 -27.35 -12.38
N GLY A 35 -2.49 -28.04 -11.28
CA GLY A 35 -1.14 -28.15 -10.72
C GLY A 35 -0.60 -29.58 -10.70
N LYS A 36 0.74 -29.69 -10.78
CA LYS A 36 1.50 -30.92 -10.47
C LYS A 36 2.50 -30.62 -9.36
N ILE A 37 2.64 -31.57 -8.42
CA ILE A 37 3.62 -31.47 -7.34
C ILE A 37 4.55 -32.67 -7.35
N LYS A 38 5.85 -32.41 -7.31
CA LYS A 38 6.92 -33.40 -7.11
C LYS A 38 7.31 -33.46 -5.64
N LYS A 39 7.87 -34.59 -5.18
CA LYS A 39 8.33 -34.80 -3.80
C LYS A 39 7.23 -34.50 -2.76
N GLN A 40 5.97 -34.82 -3.07
CA GLN A 40 4.82 -34.55 -2.21
C GLN A 40 5.03 -35.09 -0.79
N ASN A 41 4.82 -34.27 0.24
CA ASN A 41 4.90 -34.64 1.66
C ASN A 41 3.73 -34.07 2.50
N PHE A 42 2.64 -33.65 1.84
CA PHE A 42 1.37 -33.21 2.42
C PHE A 42 0.21 -33.52 1.45
N ASP A 43 -1.01 -33.66 1.99
CA ASP A 43 -2.19 -34.10 1.23
C ASP A 43 -3.03 -32.94 0.68
N TRP A 44 -2.89 -31.76 1.23
CA TRP A 44 -3.70 -30.61 0.88
C TRP A 44 -2.83 -29.46 0.41
N ILE A 45 -3.36 -28.69 -0.55
CA ILE A 45 -2.76 -27.44 -1.02
C ILE A 45 -3.82 -26.34 -0.96
N TYR A 46 -3.39 -25.13 -0.66
CA TYR A 46 -4.26 -23.99 -0.36
C TYR A 46 -3.96 -22.86 -1.33
N LEU A 47 -5.02 -22.16 -1.73
CA LEU A 47 -4.98 -20.98 -2.60
C LEU A 47 -5.73 -19.84 -1.92
N ARG A 48 -5.05 -18.71 -1.74
CA ARG A 48 -5.67 -17.51 -1.16
C ARG A 48 -5.48 -16.33 -2.10
N TYR A 49 -6.55 -15.60 -2.40
CA TYR A 49 -6.50 -14.37 -3.17
C TYR A 49 -7.57 -13.38 -2.71
N ASN A 50 -7.27 -12.08 -2.87
CA ASN A 50 -8.23 -11.03 -2.55
C ASN A 50 -9.22 -10.85 -3.71
N ILE A 51 -10.48 -10.54 -3.37
CA ILE A 51 -11.52 -10.21 -4.35
C ILE A 51 -11.54 -8.69 -4.53
N PRO A 52 -11.60 -8.19 -5.77
CA PRO A 52 -11.64 -6.74 -6.02
C PRO A 52 -12.77 -5.99 -5.30
N SER A 53 -13.91 -6.64 -5.10
CA SER A 53 -15.07 -6.09 -4.39
C SER A 53 -14.95 -6.08 -2.86
N GLY A 54 -13.83 -6.54 -2.32
CA GLY A 54 -13.54 -6.65 -0.88
C GLY A 54 -13.60 -8.08 -0.37
N GLY A 55 -12.81 -8.35 0.68
CA GLY A 55 -12.63 -9.67 1.24
C GLY A 55 -11.59 -10.54 0.50
N PHE A 56 -11.56 -11.82 0.83
CA PHE A 56 -10.65 -12.79 0.22
C PHE A 56 -11.33 -14.14 0.04
N VAL A 57 -10.83 -14.92 -0.92
CA VAL A 57 -11.13 -16.34 -1.07
C VAL A 57 -9.98 -17.13 -0.45
N LEU A 58 -10.31 -18.11 0.37
CA LEU A 58 -9.40 -19.16 0.83
C LEU A 58 -9.98 -20.49 0.36
N ASP A 59 -9.33 -21.09 -0.61
CA ASP A 59 -9.72 -22.36 -1.19
C ASP A 59 -8.68 -23.43 -0.86
N SER A 60 -9.10 -24.69 -0.85
CA SER A 60 -8.23 -25.83 -0.60
C SER A 60 -8.65 -27.02 -1.48
N THR A 61 -7.66 -27.77 -1.93
CA THR A 61 -7.91 -28.99 -2.69
C THR A 61 -6.97 -30.11 -2.26
N LYS A 62 -7.44 -31.35 -2.38
CA LYS A 62 -6.63 -32.53 -2.08
C LYS A 62 -5.70 -32.85 -3.26
N ILE A 63 -4.48 -33.22 -2.95
CA ILE A 63 -3.52 -33.67 -3.95
C ILE A 63 -3.76 -35.17 -4.18
N ILE A 64 -4.03 -35.55 -5.42
CA ILE A 64 -4.29 -36.94 -5.83
C ILE A 64 -3.28 -37.31 -6.92
N ASN A 65 -2.45 -38.32 -6.65
CA ASN A 65 -1.41 -38.75 -7.57
C ASN A 65 -0.51 -37.60 -8.06
N GLY A 66 -0.10 -36.72 -7.12
CA GLY A 66 0.73 -35.57 -7.42
C GLY A 66 0.07 -34.48 -8.25
N LYS A 67 -1.27 -34.48 -8.37
CA LYS A 67 -2.05 -33.49 -9.13
C LYS A 67 -3.07 -32.79 -8.24
N PHE A 68 -3.37 -31.53 -8.54
CA PHE A 68 -4.38 -30.74 -7.89
C PHE A 68 -5.03 -29.76 -8.88
N GLN A 69 -6.20 -29.22 -8.53
CA GLN A 69 -6.88 -28.23 -9.35
C GLN A 69 -7.69 -27.29 -8.49
N PHE A 70 -7.60 -25.99 -8.80
CA PHE A 70 -8.51 -24.95 -8.34
C PHE A 70 -9.34 -24.43 -9.50
N LYS A 71 -10.57 -24.05 -9.22
CA LYS A 71 -11.48 -23.41 -10.17
C LYS A 71 -12.18 -22.26 -9.48
N GLY A 72 -12.50 -21.23 -10.24
CA GLY A 72 -13.22 -20.11 -9.67
C GLY A 72 -13.50 -19.05 -10.72
N ARG A 73 -13.83 -17.86 -10.21
CA ARG A 73 -14.27 -16.75 -11.02
C ARG A 73 -13.51 -15.48 -10.68
N LEU A 74 -12.95 -14.87 -11.70
CA LEU A 74 -12.23 -13.60 -11.64
C LEU A 74 -12.75 -12.66 -12.73
N ASN A 75 -12.84 -11.37 -12.42
CA ASN A 75 -13.15 -10.34 -13.40
C ASN A 75 -11.88 -9.72 -14.00
N GLU A 76 -10.77 -9.87 -13.32
CA GLU A 76 -9.45 -9.34 -13.69
C GLU A 76 -8.33 -10.18 -13.07
N PRO A 77 -7.09 -10.08 -13.56
CA PRO A 77 -5.94 -10.70 -12.92
C PRO A 77 -5.73 -10.23 -11.47
N VAL A 78 -5.45 -11.19 -10.58
CA VAL A 78 -5.16 -10.94 -9.17
C VAL A 78 -3.93 -11.73 -8.72
N VAL A 79 -3.22 -11.21 -7.73
CA VAL A 79 -2.13 -11.98 -7.09
C VAL A 79 -2.73 -12.91 -6.04
N ALA A 80 -2.43 -14.19 -6.18
CA ALA A 80 -2.79 -15.24 -5.24
C ALA A 80 -1.56 -15.82 -4.53
N SER A 81 -1.77 -16.33 -3.34
CA SER A 81 -0.81 -17.11 -2.56
C SER A 81 -1.16 -18.58 -2.65
N LEU A 82 -0.21 -19.40 -3.12
CA LEU A 82 -0.30 -20.86 -3.12
C LEU A 82 0.63 -21.40 -2.03
N TYR A 83 0.13 -22.28 -1.15
CA TYR A 83 0.93 -22.82 -0.05
C TYR A 83 0.51 -24.23 0.36
N GLY A 84 1.50 -25.00 0.87
CA GLY A 84 1.33 -26.40 1.21
C GLY A 84 0.79 -26.68 2.61
N LYS A 85 0.78 -25.69 3.54
CA LYS A 85 0.31 -25.85 4.92
C LYS A 85 -0.47 -24.62 5.36
N MET A 86 -1.68 -24.82 5.90
CA MET A 86 -2.55 -23.71 6.29
C MET A 86 -1.95 -22.78 7.37
N LYS A 87 -1.10 -23.29 8.25
CA LYS A 87 -0.45 -22.50 9.32
C LYS A 87 0.74 -21.68 8.83
N SER A 88 1.28 -21.97 7.66
CA SER A 88 2.47 -21.31 7.12
C SER A 88 2.06 -20.39 5.98
N GLN A 89 1.79 -19.12 6.33
CA GLN A 89 1.49 -18.05 5.35
C GLN A 89 2.67 -17.08 5.22
N SER A 90 3.85 -17.47 5.70
CA SER A 90 5.07 -16.69 5.54
C SER A 90 5.62 -16.84 4.14
N MET A 91 6.10 -15.74 3.56
CA MET A 91 6.85 -15.77 2.31
C MET A 91 8.18 -16.52 2.40
N ASP A 92 8.66 -16.79 3.63
CA ASP A 92 9.86 -17.58 3.90
C ASP A 92 9.59 -19.10 3.94
N ASP A 93 8.31 -19.53 3.86
CA ASP A 93 8.01 -20.96 3.81
C ASP A 93 8.43 -21.53 2.45
N PRO A 94 9.25 -22.60 2.42
CA PRO A 94 9.69 -23.23 1.17
C PRO A 94 8.52 -23.81 0.34
N ASN A 95 7.34 -23.97 0.93
CA ASN A 95 6.11 -24.38 0.24
C ASN A 95 5.14 -23.22 0.01
N PHE A 96 5.65 -22.00 -0.13
CA PHE A 96 4.88 -20.80 -0.48
C PHE A 96 5.36 -20.24 -1.82
N THR A 97 4.40 -19.80 -2.67
CA THR A 97 4.68 -18.98 -3.84
C THR A 97 3.50 -18.07 -4.17
N SER A 98 3.79 -16.96 -4.84
CA SER A 98 2.78 -16.06 -5.39
C SER A 98 2.53 -16.37 -6.87
N VAL A 99 1.26 -16.27 -7.30
CA VAL A 99 0.82 -16.56 -8.65
C VAL A 99 -0.10 -15.44 -9.13
N PHE A 100 0.14 -14.89 -10.31
CA PHE A 100 -0.89 -14.10 -10.98
C PHE A 100 -1.96 -15.02 -11.54
N LEU A 101 -3.13 -15.06 -10.87
CA LEU A 101 -4.32 -15.72 -11.40
C LEU A 101 -5.01 -14.81 -12.40
N GLU A 102 -5.34 -15.38 -13.55
CA GLU A 102 -6.11 -14.72 -14.60
C GLU A 102 -7.39 -15.50 -14.92
N PRO A 103 -8.42 -14.86 -15.50
CA PRO A 103 -9.67 -15.52 -15.89
C PRO A 103 -9.50 -16.43 -17.14
N VAL A 104 -8.51 -17.30 -17.09
CA VAL A 104 -8.13 -18.24 -18.17
C VAL A 104 -7.66 -19.58 -17.57
N PRO A 105 -7.58 -20.65 -18.37
CA PRO A 105 -6.93 -21.90 -17.96
C PRO A 105 -5.42 -21.71 -17.77
N MET A 106 -4.91 -22.10 -16.60
CA MET A 106 -3.50 -22.00 -16.20
C MET A 106 -2.97 -23.33 -15.71
N THR A 107 -1.66 -23.52 -15.81
CA THR A 107 -0.97 -24.67 -15.22
C THR A 107 0.16 -24.23 -14.32
N ILE A 108 0.46 -25.02 -13.26
CA ILE A 108 1.55 -24.80 -12.35
C ILE A 108 2.23 -26.11 -11.99
N ASP A 109 3.55 -26.16 -12.12
CA ASP A 109 4.38 -27.26 -11.65
C ASP A 109 5.21 -26.78 -10.45
N VAL A 110 5.10 -27.45 -9.31
CA VAL A 110 5.83 -27.16 -8.07
C VAL A 110 6.59 -28.39 -7.57
N THR A 111 7.62 -28.14 -6.76
CA THR A 111 8.31 -29.16 -5.99
C THR A 111 8.14 -28.86 -4.51
N ALA A 112 7.72 -29.85 -3.70
CA ALA A 112 7.59 -29.64 -2.26
C ALA A 112 8.96 -29.24 -1.66
N GLY A 113 8.96 -28.19 -0.84
CA GLY A 113 10.15 -27.54 -0.30
C GLY A 113 10.83 -26.53 -1.22
N GLU A 114 10.30 -26.29 -2.44
CA GLU A 114 10.91 -25.41 -3.45
C GLU A 114 9.85 -24.64 -4.26
N PHE A 115 8.72 -24.21 -3.65
CA PHE A 115 7.62 -23.54 -4.37
C PHE A 115 8.05 -22.23 -5.04
N MET A 116 9.08 -21.58 -4.55
CA MET A 116 9.66 -20.39 -5.20
C MET A 116 10.13 -20.65 -6.64
N ASN A 117 10.47 -21.92 -6.96
CA ASN A 117 10.90 -22.35 -8.29
C ASN A 117 9.76 -22.84 -9.17
N ALA A 118 8.50 -22.48 -8.86
CA ALA A 118 7.33 -22.89 -9.60
C ALA A 118 7.41 -22.50 -11.08
N SER A 119 6.99 -23.42 -11.96
CA SER A 119 6.77 -23.12 -13.38
C SER A 119 5.30 -22.91 -13.65
N ILE A 120 4.92 -21.70 -14.03
CA ILE A 120 3.54 -21.29 -14.29
C ILE A 120 3.39 -20.96 -15.76
N LYS A 121 2.27 -21.38 -16.37
CA LYS A 121 1.95 -21.14 -17.78
C LYS A 121 0.49 -20.76 -17.95
N GLY A 122 0.20 -19.96 -18.99
CA GLY A 122 -1.15 -19.57 -19.37
C GLY A 122 -1.59 -18.25 -18.76
N SER A 123 -0.71 -17.50 -18.07
CA SER A 123 -0.97 -16.16 -17.55
C SER A 123 0.00 -15.16 -18.18
N GLN A 124 -0.54 -14.16 -18.86
CA GLN A 124 0.25 -13.06 -19.40
C GLN A 124 0.92 -12.26 -18.28
N SER A 125 0.20 -11.96 -17.21
CA SER A 125 0.75 -11.23 -16.07
C SER A 125 1.88 -12.01 -15.38
N GLN A 126 1.82 -13.34 -15.35
CA GLN A 126 2.90 -14.17 -14.82
C GLN A 126 4.15 -14.12 -15.72
N ASP A 127 3.97 -14.11 -17.03
CA ASP A 127 5.07 -14.00 -18.00
C ASP A 127 5.73 -12.61 -17.89
N GLU A 128 4.93 -11.55 -17.79
CA GLU A 128 5.42 -10.18 -17.56
C GLU A 128 6.15 -10.04 -16.22
N GLN A 129 5.62 -10.62 -15.14
CA GLN A 129 6.30 -10.66 -13.84
C GLN A 129 7.66 -11.37 -13.94
N LYS A 130 7.72 -12.48 -14.65
CA LYS A 130 8.98 -13.22 -14.87
C LYS A 130 10.01 -12.37 -15.61
N ILE A 131 9.60 -11.61 -16.63
CA ILE A 131 10.49 -10.68 -17.34
C ILE A 131 11.06 -9.64 -16.37
N LEU A 132 10.20 -9.01 -15.55
CA LEU A 132 10.61 -8.02 -14.56
C LEU A 132 11.59 -8.61 -13.52
N GLU A 133 11.31 -9.82 -13.04
CA GLU A 133 12.20 -10.53 -12.12
C GLU A 133 13.56 -10.86 -12.75
N GLN A 134 13.59 -11.26 -14.00
CA GLN A 134 14.84 -11.52 -14.75
C GLN A 134 15.67 -10.25 -14.92
N LEU A 135 15.04 -9.09 -15.19
CA LEU A 135 15.73 -7.81 -15.29
C LEU A 135 16.37 -7.40 -13.95
N LYS A 136 15.73 -7.72 -12.81
CA LYS A 136 16.22 -7.41 -11.47
C LYS A 136 17.22 -8.41 -10.91
N ALA A 137 17.26 -9.63 -11.45
CA ALA A 137 18.05 -10.72 -10.91
C ALA A 137 19.55 -10.40 -10.76
N PRO A 138 20.23 -9.69 -11.69
CA PRO A 138 21.64 -9.30 -11.49
C PRO A 138 21.83 -8.44 -10.23
N THR A 139 21.02 -7.39 -10.09
CA THR A 139 21.08 -6.47 -8.93
C THR A 139 20.81 -7.20 -7.61
N ARG A 140 19.85 -8.14 -7.59
CA ARG A 140 19.57 -8.94 -6.39
C ARG A 140 20.74 -9.84 -6.00
N ARG A 141 21.39 -10.47 -6.99
CA ARG A 141 22.58 -11.30 -6.71
C ARG A 141 23.72 -10.49 -6.09
N GLU A 142 23.93 -9.28 -6.58
CA GLU A 142 24.96 -8.39 -5.99
C GLU A 142 24.59 -7.94 -4.55
N MET A 143 23.31 -7.82 -4.26
CA MET A 143 22.80 -7.41 -2.95
C MET A 143 22.80 -8.55 -1.91
N GLU A 144 22.76 -9.83 -2.34
CA GLU A 144 22.56 -10.99 -1.45
C GLU A 144 23.56 -11.09 -0.30
N PRO A 145 24.89 -10.82 -0.48
CA PRO A 145 25.84 -10.87 0.64
C PRO A 145 25.50 -9.86 1.75
N ILE A 146 25.04 -8.67 1.38
CA ILE A 146 24.64 -7.63 2.35
C ILE A 146 23.34 -8.03 3.04
N LEU A 147 22.42 -8.63 2.28
CA LEU A 147 21.15 -9.11 2.80
C LEU A 147 21.34 -10.23 3.83
N GLU A 148 22.30 -11.12 3.62
CA GLU A 148 22.65 -12.17 4.58
C GLU A 148 23.22 -11.58 5.89
N ILE A 149 24.08 -10.56 5.82
CA ILE A 149 24.58 -9.85 7.00
C ILE A 149 23.40 -9.18 7.73
N TYR A 150 22.51 -8.52 7.01
CA TYR A 150 21.34 -7.85 7.57
C TYR A 150 20.40 -8.81 8.30
N ARG A 151 20.10 -9.98 7.72
CA ARG A 151 19.22 -11.00 8.33
C ARG A 151 19.76 -11.56 9.65
N ASN A 152 21.07 -11.57 9.80
CA ASN A 152 21.75 -12.10 10.99
C ASN A 152 22.02 -11.02 12.05
N GLU A 153 21.88 -9.73 11.73
CA GLU A 153 22.11 -8.63 12.66
C GLU A 153 20.95 -8.48 13.65
N LYS A 154 21.25 -8.51 14.95
CA LYS A 154 20.28 -8.39 16.04
C LYS A 154 20.24 -7.00 16.68
N ASN A 155 21.29 -6.21 16.45
CA ASN A 155 21.35 -4.83 16.94
C ASN A 155 20.61 -3.91 15.96
N ASN A 156 19.57 -3.22 16.42
CA ASN A 156 18.73 -2.36 15.57
C ASN A 156 19.50 -1.20 14.93
N GLU A 157 20.49 -0.62 15.61
CA GLU A 157 21.28 0.48 15.07
C GLU A 157 22.20 0.00 13.94
N LYS A 158 22.91 -1.12 14.17
CA LYS A 158 23.73 -1.75 13.12
C LYS A 158 22.89 -2.25 11.95
N ALA A 159 21.71 -2.83 12.21
CA ALA A 159 20.79 -3.24 11.17
C ALA A 159 20.34 -2.03 10.31
N ALA A 160 20.12 -0.86 10.92
CA ALA A 160 19.80 0.36 10.19
C ALA A 160 20.99 0.84 9.33
N GLU A 161 22.22 0.76 9.83
CA GLU A 161 23.44 1.09 9.06
C GLU A 161 23.64 0.14 7.85
N ILE A 162 23.40 -1.16 8.05
CA ILE A 162 23.45 -2.12 6.95
C ILE A 162 22.35 -1.82 5.93
N LYS A 163 21.17 -1.42 6.40
CA LYS A 163 20.04 -1.07 5.53
C LYS A 163 20.34 0.12 4.61
N GLU A 164 21.15 1.08 5.06
CA GLU A 164 21.59 2.20 4.21
C GLU A 164 22.41 1.72 3.01
N GLN A 165 23.12 0.60 3.13
CA GLN A 165 23.91 0.01 2.04
C GLN A 165 23.05 -0.55 0.91
N PHE A 166 21.74 -0.77 1.13
CA PHE A 166 20.82 -1.21 0.07
C PHE A 166 20.44 -0.09 -0.89
N GLU A 167 20.64 1.17 -0.53
CA GLU A 167 20.16 2.31 -1.34
C GLU A 167 20.62 2.29 -2.79
N PRO A 168 21.92 2.03 -3.13
CA PRO A 168 22.34 1.96 -4.53
C PRO A 168 21.67 0.84 -5.33
N PHE A 169 21.37 -0.29 -4.65
CA PHE A 169 20.68 -1.43 -5.28
C PHE A 169 19.21 -1.14 -5.48
N ASN A 170 18.55 -0.53 -4.47
CA ASN A 170 17.17 -0.11 -4.55
C ASN A 170 16.98 0.91 -5.68
N ALA A 171 17.85 1.91 -5.79
CA ALA A 171 17.81 2.90 -6.86
C ALA A 171 17.94 2.25 -8.25
N ARG A 172 18.80 1.23 -8.42
CA ARG A 172 18.91 0.47 -9.67
C ARG A 172 17.64 -0.35 -9.95
N MET A 173 17.07 -1.01 -8.94
CA MET A 173 15.82 -1.75 -9.08
C MET A 173 14.64 -0.84 -9.40
N ASP A 174 14.58 0.34 -8.78
CA ASP A 174 13.55 1.34 -9.08
C ASP A 174 13.64 1.83 -10.52
N LYS A 175 14.85 2.06 -11.02
CA LYS A 175 15.05 2.42 -12.42
C LYS A 175 14.54 1.34 -13.39
N ILE A 176 14.75 0.07 -13.05
CA ILE A 176 14.22 -1.07 -13.83
C ILE A 176 12.69 -1.08 -13.75
N ASP A 177 12.11 -0.92 -12.55
CA ASP A 177 10.66 -0.89 -12.37
C ASP A 177 10.02 0.23 -13.20
N TYR A 178 10.53 1.47 -13.12
CA TYR A 178 9.97 2.59 -13.87
C TYR A 178 10.13 2.47 -15.39
N ALA A 179 11.23 1.87 -15.86
CA ALA A 179 11.41 1.55 -17.28
C ALA A 179 10.39 0.49 -17.73
N PHE A 180 10.14 -0.53 -16.91
CA PHE A 180 9.11 -1.54 -17.16
C PHE A 180 7.71 -0.91 -17.19
N PHE A 181 7.36 -0.06 -16.23
CA PHE A 181 6.06 0.61 -16.18
C PHE A 181 5.82 1.46 -17.44
N ALA A 182 6.83 2.18 -17.90
CA ALA A 182 6.74 3.00 -19.11
C ALA A 182 6.53 2.16 -20.38
N SER A 183 7.13 0.97 -20.47
CA SER A 183 7.03 0.08 -21.62
C SER A 183 5.82 -0.85 -21.59
N HIS A 184 5.14 -0.99 -20.41
CA HIS A 184 3.99 -1.89 -20.20
C HIS A 184 2.79 -1.14 -19.61
N PRO A 185 2.24 -0.13 -20.31
CA PRO A 185 1.15 0.71 -19.80
C PRO A 185 -0.20 -0.04 -19.69
N ASP A 186 -0.33 -1.21 -20.31
CA ASP A 186 -1.51 -2.09 -20.29
C ASP A 186 -1.31 -3.34 -19.41
N SER A 187 -0.34 -3.30 -18.49
CA SER A 187 0.04 -4.43 -17.65
C SER A 187 -0.59 -4.36 -16.25
N TYR A 188 -1.22 -5.45 -15.81
CA TYR A 188 -1.63 -5.62 -14.42
C TYR A 188 -0.43 -5.71 -13.45
N VAL A 189 0.73 -6.20 -13.92
CA VAL A 189 1.97 -6.22 -13.15
C VAL A 189 2.44 -4.80 -12.85
N THR A 190 2.39 -3.90 -13.83
CA THR A 190 2.70 -2.47 -13.65
C THR A 190 1.86 -1.87 -12.52
N ALA A 191 0.54 -2.03 -12.56
CA ALA A 191 -0.36 -1.48 -11.56
C ALA A 191 -0.17 -2.13 -10.18
N TYR A 192 0.05 -3.45 -10.13
CA TYR A 192 0.35 -4.17 -8.89
C TYR A 192 1.66 -3.71 -8.26
N MET A 193 2.73 -3.62 -9.04
CA MET A 193 4.07 -3.22 -8.56
C MET A 193 4.13 -1.76 -8.14
N MET A 194 3.39 -0.87 -8.81
CA MET A 194 3.30 0.55 -8.44
C MET A 194 2.87 0.76 -6.99
N ARG A 195 2.06 -0.14 -6.42
CA ARG A 195 1.64 -0.08 -5.01
C ARG A 195 2.82 -0.03 -4.03
N PHE A 196 3.91 -0.70 -4.36
CA PHE A 196 5.13 -0.75 -3.54
C PHE A 196 6.07 0.44 -3.78
N LYS A 197 5.78 1.27 -4.79
CA LYS A 197 6.57 2.45 -5.14
C LYS A 197 5.97 3.75 -4.62
N MET A 198 4.70 3.73 -4.19
CA MET A 198 3.99 4.93 -3.73
C MET A 198 4.72 5.67 -2.61
N SER A 199 5.44 4.96 -1.74
CA SER A 199 6.18 5.55 -0.62
C SER A 199 7.38 6.41 -1.04
N GLY A 200 7.94 6.18 -2.22
CA GLY A 200 9.09 6.91 -2.77
C GLY A 200 8.73 7.98 -3.80
N LEU A 201 7.43 8.18 -4.09
CA LEU A 201 6.95 9.11 -5.13
C LEU A 201 6.22 10.31 -4.53
N ASN A 202 6.42 11.47 -5.14
CA ASN A 202 5.51 12.59 -4.93
C ASN A 202 4.26 12.47 -5.82
N SER A 203 3.24 13.29 -5.54
CA SER A 203 1.96 13.23 -6.26
C SER A 203 2.11 13.43 -7.77
N ASN A 204 2.99 14.34 -8.23
CA ASN A 204 3.22 14.62 -9.65
C ASN A 204 3.86 13.42 -10.37
N GLN A 205 4.86 12.79 -9.75
CA GLN A 205 5.51 11.60 -10.28
C GLN A 205 4.54 10.43 -10.40
N ALA A 206 3.78 10.17 -9.32
CA ALA A 206 2.77 9.10 -9.29
C ALA A 206 1.67 9.34 -10.34
N THR A 207 1.16 10.58 -10.46
CA THR A 207 0.16 10.98 -11.45
C THR A 207 0.68 10.80 -12.89
N LYS A 208 1.93 11.16 -13.15
CA LYS A 208 2.54 10.99 -14.49
C LYS A 208 2.56 9.51 -14.90
N ILE A 209 2.97 8.62 -14.00
CA ILE A 209 2.98 7.17 -14.25
C ILE A 209 1.56 6.66 -14.45
N TYR A 210 0.63 7.00 -13.56
CA TYR A 210 -0.77 6.57 -13.64
C TYR A 210 -1.43 7.03 -14.96
N ASN A 211 -1.18 8.27 -15.40
CA ASN A 211 -1.77 8.81 -16.62
C ASN A 211 -1.27 8.11 -17.89
N SER A 212 -0.08 7.50 -17.88
CA SER A 212 0.42 6.72 -19.00
C SER A 212 -0.28 5.38 -19.20
N TRP A 213 -1.06 4.90 -18.22
CA TRP A 213 -1.75 3.62 -18.29
C TRP A 213 -2.97 3.66 -19.21
N THR A 214 -3.33 2.50 -19.74
CA THR A 214 -4.60 2.35 -20.49
C THR A 214 -5.80 2.48 -19.55
N ASP A 215 -6.97 2.78 -20.11
CA ASP A 215 -8.21 2.87 -19.34
C ASP A 215 -8.56 1.54 -18.68
N ARG A 216 -8.25 0.41 -19.33
CA ARG A 216 -8.43 -0.93 -18.75
C ARG A 216 -7.68 -1.07 -17.42
N ILE A 217 -6.44 -0.65 -17.36
CA ILE A 217 -5.61 -0.72 -16.14
C ILE A 217 -6.05 0.31 -15.11
N LYS A 218 -6.39 1.53 -15.51
CA LYS A 218 -6.93 2.56 -14.60
C LYS A 218 -8.23 2.13 -13.93
N GLN A 219 -9.09 1.40 -14.63
CA GLN A 219 -10.37 0.90 -14.11
C GLN A 219 -10.24 -0.38 -13.30
N SER A 220 -9.11 -1.07 -13.33
CA SER A 220 -8.85 -2.25 -12.51
C SER A 220 -8.84 -1.90 -11.01
N SER A 221 -8.93 -2.92 -10.14
CA SER A 221 -8.84 -2.74 -8.70
C SER A 221 -7.49 -2.13 -8.29
N TYR A 222 -6.39 -2.53 -8.92
CA TYR A 222 -5.08 -1.94 -8.69
C TYR A 222 -5.02 -0.48 -9.16
N GLY A 223 -5.59 -0.17 -10.33
CA GLY A 223 -5.65 1.18 -10.85
C GLY A 223 -6.44 2.12 -9.96
N LYS A 224 -7.62 1.69 -9.50
CA LYS A 224 -8.45 2.44 -8.54
C LYS A 224 -7.74 2.66 -7.20
N TYR A 225 -7.02 1.63 -6.71
CA TYR A 225 -6.20 1.76 -5.51
C TYR A 225 -5.14 2.84 -5.69
N ILE A 226 -4.38 2.82 -6.79
CA ILE A 226 -3.34 3.82 -7.07
C ILE A 226 -3.93 5.23 -7.21
N ALA A 227 -5.08 5.38 -7.87
CA ALA A 227 -5.78 6.68 -7.96
C ALA A 227 -6.14 7.23 -6.56
N ALA A 228 -6.62 6.38 -5.67
CA ALA A 228 -6.93 6.76 -4.29
C ALA A 228 -5.66 7.16 -3.50
N GLU A 229 -4.55 6.43 -3.69
CA GLU A 229 -3.27 6.76 -3.05
C GLU A 229 -2.68 8.07 -3.57
N ILE A 230 -2.77 8.34 -4.89
CA ILE A 230 -2.38 9.63 -5.47
C ILE A 230 -3.17 10.76 -4.83
N LYS A 231 -4.48 10.59 -4.63
CA LYS A 231 -5.32 11.60 -3.98
C LYS A 231 -4.87 11.89 -2.53
N LYS A 232 -4.45 10.86 -1.80
CA LYS A 232 -3.89 11.05 -0.45
C LYS A 232 -2.55 11.80 -0.49
N LEU A 233 -1.67 11.48 -1.47
CA LEU A 233 -0.41 12.20 -1.66
C LEU A 233 -0.64 13.68 -2.00
N GLU A 234 -1.64 13.99 -2.85
CA GLU A 234 -2.01 15.37 -3.16
C GLU A 234 -2.37 16.16 -1.90
N ASN A 235 -3.14 15.55 -0.97
CA ASN A 235 -3.52 16.19 0.28
C ASN A 235 -2.32 16.56 1.18
N GLY A 236 -1.20 15.85 1.06
CA GLY A 236 0.05 16.11 1.77
C GLY A 236 1.10 16.85 0.93
N SER A 237 0.76 17.40 -0.22
CA SER A 237 1.68 18.04 -1.15
C SER A 237 1.68 19.56 -1.04
N PRO A 238 2.80 20.24 -1.39
CA PRO A 238 2.85 21.70 -1.45
C PRO A 238 1.73 22.29 -2.31
N GLY A 239 1.13 23.38 -1.82
CA GLY A 239 -0.03 24.03 -2.42
C GLY A 239 -1.38 23.58 -1.87
N SER A 240 -1.44 22.43 -1.17
CA SER A 240 -2.69 21.94 -0.56
C SER A 240 -2.92 22.58 0.81
N THR A 241 -4.21 22.69 1.19
CA THR A 241 -4.57 23.05 2.56
C THR A 241 -4.26 21.89 3.50
N ALA A 242 -3.53 22.16 4.56
CA ALA A 242 -3.18 21.18 5.58
C ALA A 242 -4.43 20.58 6.23
N ALA A 243 -4.50 19.25 6.31
CA ALA A 243 -5.61 18.54 6.91
C ALA A 243 -5.70 18.88 8.42
N PRO A 244 -6.84 19.36 8.93
CA PRO A 244 -6.95 19.70 10.34
C PRO A 244 -6.87 18.44 11.20
N PHE A 245 -6.25 18.55 12.36
CA PHE A 245 -6.27 17.54 13.41
C PHE A 245 -6.37 18.18 14.79
N SER A 246 -6.84 17.38 15.73
CA SER A 246 -6.89 17.74 17.15
C SER A 246 -6.68 16.48 17.97
N ALA A 247 -5.69 16.49 18.86
CA ALA A 247 -5.32 15.34 19.68
C ALA A 247 -4.79 15.81 21.04
N LYS A 248 -4.79 14.93 22.03
CA LYS A 248 -4.08 15.17 23.29
C LYS A 248 -2.58 15.01 23.07
N ASP A 249 -1.81 15.98 23.54
CA ASP A 249 -0.36 15.89 23.52
C ASP A 249 0.18 14.99 24.65
N ILE A 250 1.49 14.86 24.72
CA ILE A 250 2.18 14.04 25.72
C ILE A 250 1.85 14.45 27.19
N ASN A 251 1.46 15.70 27.41
CA ASN A 251 1.08 16.24 28.71
C ASN A 251 -0.42 16.10 29.01
N GLY A 252 -1.20 15.57 28.03
CA GLY A 252 -2.65 15.45 28.12
C GLY A 252 -3.42 16.72 27.73
N GLU A 253 -2.74 17.77 27.28
CA GLU A 253 -3.35 19.00 26.82
C GLU A 253 -3.87 18.87 25.39
N GLN A 254 -5.01 19.51 25.09
CA GLN A 254 -5.56 19.52 23.75
C GLN A 254 -4.68 20.36 22.82
N LEU A 255 -4.27 19.78 21.70
CA LEU A 255 -3.48 20.40 20.65
C LEU A 255 -4.22 20.30 19.33
N SER A 256 -4.46 21.42 18.70
CA SER A 256 -5.07 21.49 17.37
C SER A 256 -4.16 22.23 16.39
N LEU A 257 -4.08 21.78 15.14
CA LEU A 257 -3.29 22.49 14.12
C LEU A 257 -3.79 23.94 13.94
N SER A 258 -5.11 24.16 14.11
CA SER A 258 -5.72 25.49 14.04
C SER A 258 -5.20 26.50 15.07
N ASP A 259 -4.61 26.06 16.19
CA ASP A 259 -4.11 26.94 17.25
C ASP A 259 -2.95 27.82 16.77
N PHE A 260 -2.27 27.39 15.73
CA PHE A 260 -1.12 28.04 15.12
C PHE A 260 -1.47 28.93 13.90
N LYS A 261 -2.69 28.78 13.36
CA LYS A 261 -3.12 29.53 12.17
C LYS A 261 -3.08 31.04 12.43
N GLY A 262 -2.52 31.78 11.49
CA GLY A 262 -2.30 33.24 11.60
C GLY A 262 -1.12 33.65 12.48
N LYS A 263 -0.48 32.69 13.19
CA LYS A 263 0.52 32.99 14.22
C LYS A 263 1.90 32.43 13.84
N LYS A 264 1.96 31.13 13.52
CA LYS A 264 3.22 30.40 13.34
C LYS A 264 3.26 29.62 12.03
N TYR A 265 4.46 29.37 11.52
CA TYR A 265 4.75 28.29 10.61
C TYR A 265 4.82 26.99 11.41
N VAL A 266 4.32 25.89 10.89
CA VAL A 266 4.29 24.58 11.57
C VAL A 266 5.06 23.57 10.75
N LEU A 267 6.07 22.94 11.34
CA LEU A 267 6.72 21.75 10.80
C LEU A 267 6.13 20.53 11.51
N ILE A 268 5.34 19.73 10.79
CA ILE A 268 4.88 18.43 11.30
C ILE A 268 5.97 17.42 10.99
N ASP A 269 6.51 16.78 12.02
CA ASP A 269 7.48 15.68 11.91
C ASP A 269 6.78 14.35 12.17
N PHE A 270 6.61 13.54 11.12
CA PHE A 270 6.08 12.18 11.22
C PHE A 270 7.22 11.22 11.52
N TRP A 271 7.18 10.59 12.68
CA TRP A 271 8.25 9.78 13.22
C TRP A 271 7.76 8.59 14.05
N ALA A 272 8.68 7.81 14.62
CA ALA A 272 8.37 6.79 15.61
C ALA A 272 9.60 6.50 16.49
N SER A 273 9.36 5.97 17.69
CA SER A 273 10.45 5.61 18.65
C SER A 273 11.37 4.50 18.10
N TRP A 274 10.86 3.64 17.28
CA TRP A 274 11.58 2.55 16.60
C TRP A 274 12.24 2.98 15.28
N CYS A 275 11.96 4.20 14.80
CA CYS A 275 12.51 4.71 13.54
C CYS A 275 13.93 5.26 13.76
N VAL A 276 14.94 4.45 13.55
CA VAL A 276 16.35 4.84 13.72
C VAL A 276 16.73 6.07 12.91
N PRO A 277 16.43 6.19 11.58
CA PRO A 277 16.76 7.40 10.83
C PRO A 277 16.03 8.64 11.33
N CYS A 278 14.78 8.53 11.83
CA CYS A 278 14.09 9.65 12.45
C CYS A 278 14.86 10.18 13.66
N ARG A 279 15.28 9.28 14.55
CA ARG A 279 16.00 9.62 15.77
C ARG A 279 17.39 10.18 15.49
N LYS A 280 18.10 9.67 14.46
CA LYS A 280 19.35 10.26 13.97
C LYS A 280 19.19 11.70 13.46
N GLY A 281 18.01 12.06 12.94
CA GLY A 281 17.67 13.43 12.50
C GLY A 281 17.30 14.41 13.63
N ASN A 282 17.00 13.93 14.84
CA ASN A 282 16.54 14.77 15.94
C ASN A 282 17.53 15.90 16.34
N PRO A 283 18.87 15.69 16.39
CA PRO A 283 19.81 16.78 16.65
C PRO A 283 19.70 17.93 15.64
N HIS A 284 19.45 17.63 14.37
CA HIS A 284 19.23 18.63 13.32
C HIS A 284 17.92 19.41 13.57
N LEU A 285 16.82 18.72 13.88
CA LEU A 285 15.55 19.38 14.22
C LEU A 285 15.65 20.25 15.46
N ILE A 286 16.43 19.84 16.49
CA ILE A 286 16.72 20.66 17.67
C ILE A 286 17.42 21.96 17.27
N SER A 287 18.43 21.88 16.39
CA SER A 287 19.14 23.05 15.87
C SER A 287 18.20 24.01 15.14
N ILE A 288 17.37 23.50 14.24
CA ILE A 288 16.36 24.27 13.50
C ILE A 288 15.37 24.94 14.47
N TYR A 289 14.81 24.18 15.40
CA TYR A 289 13.83 24.71 16.36
C TYR A 289 14.42 25.83 17.21
N ASN A 290 15.59 25.64 17.80
CA ASN A 290 16.26 26.66 18.58
C ASN A 290 16.57 27.92 17.78
N LYS A 291 16.87 27.77 16.49
CA LYS A 291 17.17 28.90 15.60
C LYS A 291 15.94 29.72 15.26
N TYR A 292 14.77 29.06 15.03
CA TYR A 292 13.62 29.75 14.43
C TYR A 292 12.35 29.82 15.29
N LYS A 293 12.31 29.18 16.48
CA LYS A 293 11.13 29.19 17.36
C LYS A 293 10.68 30.60 17.75
N GLU A 294 11.62 31.48 18.06
CA GLU A 294 11.31 32.88 18.42
C GLU A 294 10.87 33.70 17.19
N SER A 295 11.27 33.30 15.99
CA SER A 295 10.83 33.90 14.73
C SER A 295 9.48 33.36 14.25
N GLY A 296 8.87 32.42 14.99
CA GLY A 296 7.52 31.91 14.72
C GLY A 296 7.47 30.55 14.07
N LEU A 297 8.48 29.66 14.20
CA LEU A 297 8.41 28.26 13.89
C LEU A 297 7.86 27.46 15.09
N GLU A 298 6.96 26.52 14.82
CA GLU A 298 6.57 25.45 15.74
C GLU A 298 6.88 24.10 15.12
N ILE A 299 7.25 23.11 15.93
CA ILE A 299 7.36 21.71 15.52
C ILE A 299 6.29 20.90 16.25
N ILE A 300 5.61 20.02 15.53
CA ILE A 300 4.67 19.03 16.07
C ILE A 300 5.15 17.65 15.66
N GLY A 301 5.66 16.87 16.63
CA GLY A 301 5.98 15.46 16.40
C GLY A 301 4.72 14.60 16.39
N VAL A 302 4.41 13.97 15.27
CA VAL A 302 3.29 13.02 15.13
C VAL A 302 3.88 11.61 15.09
N ALA A 303 3.70 10.86 16.18
CA ALA A 303 4.34 9.56 16.34
C ALA A 303 3.43 8.39 15.97
N SER A 304 3.97 7.38 15.28
CA SER A 304 3.31 6.11 14.97
C SER A 304 3.56 5.05 16.05
N ASP A 305 3.43 5.46 17.32
CA ASP A 305 3.68 4.66 18.53
C ASP A 305 2.41 4.39 19.35
N ASP A 306 1.23 4.44 18.74
CA ASP A 306 -0.06 4.29 19.42
C ASP A 306 -0.19 3.00 20.23
N THR A 307 0.55 1.96 19.87
CA THR A 307 0.62 0.68 20.60
C THR A 307 1.86 0.55 21.51
N ALA A 308 2.73 1.57 21.54
CA ALA A 308 4.01 1.56 22.24
C ALA A 308 4.29 2.90 22.96
N VAL A 309 3.28 3.42 23.67
CA VAL A 309 3.29 4.76 24.29
C VAL A 309 4.48 4.98 25.24
N ASP A 310 4.89 3.96 26.00
CA ASP A 310 6.02 4.06 26.91
C ASP A 310 7.35 4.20 26.16
N ALA A 311 7.52 3.49 25.04
CA ALA A 311 8.70 3.61 24.18
C ALA A 311 8.76 5.00 23.54
N TRP A 312 7.62 5.56 23.10
CA TRP A 312 7.49 6.93 22.61
C TRP A 312 7.95 7.96 23.65
N LYS A 313 7.40 7.90 24.87
CA LYS A 313 7.78 8.81 25.97
C LYS A 313 9.28 8.72 26.29
N LYS A 314 9.81 7.48 26.34
CA LYS A 314 11.23 7.26 26.60
C LYS A 314 12.11 7.85 25.49
N ALA A 315 11.72 7.68 24.22
CA ALA A 315 12.48 8.22 23.09
C ALA A 315 12.51 9.76 23.12
N ILE A 316 11.38 10.42 23.43
CA ILE A 316 11.32 11.88 23.56
C ILE A 316 12.33 12.40 24.60
N VAL A 317 12.43 11.73 25.76
CA VAL A 317 13.38 12.10 26.82
C VAL A 317 14.82 11.84 26.39
N GLN A 318 15.09 10.64 25.83
CA GLN A 318 16.43 10.24 25.39
C GLN A 318 16.99 11.18 24.32
N ASP A 319 16.17 11.54 23.36
CA ASP A 319 16.57 12.36 22.22
C ASP A 319 16.47 13.87 22.51
N LYS A 320 16.02 14.26 23.73
CA LYS A 320 15.88 15.64 24.18
C LYS A 320 14.95 16.49 23.30
N ILE A 321 13.95 15.86 22.70
CA ILE A 321 13.00 16.51 21.80
C ILE A 321 11.73 17.00 22.51
N GLY A 322 11.61 16.86 23.82
CA GLY A 322 10.50 17.40 24.62
C GLY A 322 10.39 18.93 24.64
N ILE A 323 11.19 19.63 23.81
CA ILE A 323 11.19 21.09 23.67
C ILE A 323 10.11 21.62 22.71
N TRP A 324 9.44 20.72 21.97
CA TRP A 324 8.27 21.01 21.13
C TRP A 324 7.12 20.07 21.45
N ARG A 325 5.97 20.20 20.74
CA ARG A 325 4.74 19.46 21.02
C ARG A 325 4.76 18.07 20.38
N HIS A 326 4.24 17.08 21.08
CA HIS A 326 4.19 15.68 20.60
C HIS A 326 2.81 15.09 20.76
N ILE A 327 2.30 14.45 19.70
CA ILE A 327 1.04 13.72 19.69
C ILE A 327 1.24 12.32 19.07
N LEU A 328 0.29 11.43 19.32
CA LEU A 328 0.19 10.14 18.63
C LEU A 328 -0.63 10.28 17.35
N SER A 329 -0.42 9.38 16.38
CA SER A 329 -1.07 9.40 15.07
C SER A 329 -2.58 9.09 15.12
N GLY A 330 -3.04 8.48 16.20
CA GLY A 330 -4.41 8.04 16.41
C GLY A 330 -4.66 6.60 15.91
N TYR A 331 -3.62 5.85 15.55
CA TYR A 331 -3.75 4.51 15.00
C TYR A 331 -4.43 3.54 15.97
N ASN A 332 -5.46 2.83 15.47
CA ASN A 332 -6.11 1.72 16.15
C ASN A 332 -6.21 0.52 15.20
N ARG A 333 -5.61 -0.62 15.58
CA ARG A 333 -5.60 -1.85 14.78
C ARG A 333 -7.00 -2.35 14.43
N ASN A 334 -7.97 -2.16 15.33
CA ASN A 334 -9.32 -2.66 15.19
C ASN A 334 -10.29 -1.67 14.54
N ALA A 335 -9.79 -0.52 14.09
CA ALA A 335 -10.61 0.50 13.43
C ALA A 335 -11.15 0.02 12.08
N SER A 336 -12.35 0.43 11.74
CA SER A 336 -12.92 0.31 10.41
C SER A 336 -12.10 1.09 9.37
N GLU A 337 -12.25 0.79 8.09
CA GLU A 337 -11.57 1.55 7.02
C GLU A 337 -11.95 3.03 7.02
N GLN A 338 -13.19 3.35 7.42
CA GLN A 338 -13.63 4.74 7.54
C GLN A 338 -12.90 5.47 8.68
N GLU A 339 -12.74 4.84 9.84
CA GLU A 339 -11.98 5.39 10.97
C GLU A 339 -10.50 5.54 10.62
N LYS A 340 -9.90 4.55 9.92
CA LYS A 340 -8.52 4.62 9.44
C LYS A 340 -8.28 5.81 8.52
N SER A 341 -9.26 6.22 7.72
CA SER A 341 -9.15 7.39 6.87
C SER A 341 -9.00 8.71 7.63
N ALA A 342 -9.36 8.72 8.91
CA ALA A 342 -9.24 9.88 9.79
C ALA A 342 -7.87 10.02 10.47
N TYR A 343 -7.01 9.00 10.41
CA TYR A 343 -5.68 9.06 11.00
C TYR A 343 -4.84 10.18 10.37
N ILE A 344 -4.05 10.86 11.21
CA ILE A 344 -3.28 12.02 10.78
C ILE A 344 -2.33 11.66 9.64
N ASN A 345 -1.58 10.56 9.78
CA ASN A 345 -0.67 10.07 8.75
C ASN A 345 -1.37 9.73 7.42
N VAL A 346 -2.57 9.13 7.47
CA VAL A 346 -3.35 8.79 6.26
C VAL A 346 -3.83 10.05 5.54
N ARG A 347 -4.27 11.06 6.29
CA ARG A 347 -4.77 12.33 5.72
C ARG A 347 -3.68 13.15 5.03
N TYR A 348 -2.42 13.01 5.45
CA TYR A 348 -1.25 13.63 4.84
C TYR A 348 -0.53 12.72 3.83
N GLY A 349 -1.09 11.54 3.50
CA GLY A 349 -0.47 10.58 2.58
C GLY A 349 0.93 10.15 3.02
N ILE A 350 1.11 9.86 4.32
CA ILE A 350 2.40 9.42 4.87
C ILE A 350 2.53 7.92 4.72
N HIS A 351 3.43 7.48 3.85
CA HIS A 351 3.70 6.07 3.56
C HIS A 351 5.00 5.56 4.17
N THR A 352 5.90 6.47 4.55
CA THR A 352 7.21 6.13 5.13
C THR A 352 7.66 7.17 6.15
N LEU A 353 8.57 6.77 7.04
CA LEU A 353 9.19 7.61 8.04
C LEU A 353 10.71 7.67 7.82
N PRO A 354 11.36 8.81 8.07
CA PRO A 354 10.77 10.10 8.43
C PRO A 354 10.08 10.81 7.24
N THR A 355 9.05 11.58 7.54
CA THR A 355 8.45 12.54 6.60
C THR A 355 8.12 13.82 7.35
N LYS A 356 8.45 14.97 6.77
CA LYS A 356 8.17 16.27 7.38
C LYS A 356 7.32 17.12 6.44
N ILE A 357 6.33 17.82 7.00
CA ILE A 357 5.42 18.71 6.26
C ILE A 357 5.52 20.11 6.84
N LEU A 358 5.95 21.08 6.03
CA LEU A 358 6.02 22.48 6.41
C LEU A 358 4.75 23.23 5.96
N ILE A 359 4.12 23.92 6.90
CA ILE A 359 2.84 24.62 6.74
C ILE A 359 3.05 26.09 7.03
N ASP A 360 2.51 26.96 6.19
CA ASP A 360 2.55 28.41 6.40
C ASP A 360 1.49 28.89 7.40
N LYS A 361 1.54 30.19 7.75
CA LYS A 361 0.59 30.81 8.68
C LYS A 361 -0.87 30.78 8.18
N ASN A 362 -1.10 30.58 6.88
CA ASN A 362 -2.45 30.46 6.31
C ASN A 362 -3.01 29.04 6.39
N GLY A 363 -2.17 28.06 6.80
CA GLY A 363 -2.51 26.65 6.83
C GLY A 363 -2.30 25.95 5.48
N ILE A 364 -1.47 26.52 4.59
CA ILE A 364 -1.10 25.92 3.31
C ILE A 364 0.21 25.17 3.46
N ILE A 365 0.27 23.96 2.94
CA ILE A 365 1.51 23.17 2.88
C ILE A 365 2.45 23.86 1.88
N ILE A 366 3.65 24.19 2.30
CA ILE A 366 4.67 24.87 1.50
C ILE A 366 5.94 24.05 1.31
N GLY A 367 6.03 22.88 1.95
CA GLY A 367 7.14 21.93 1.80
C GLY A 367 6.77 20.53 2.27
N ARG A 368 7.34 19.51 1.63
CA ARG A 368 7.31 18.11 2.03
C ARG A 368 8.73 17.55 1.89
N TYR A 369 9.26 16.97 2.96
CA TYR A 369 10.66 16.53 3.05
C TYR A 369 10.70 15.06 3.50
N GLY A 370 11.49 14.23 2.82
CA GLY A 370 11.42 12.77 2.96
C GLY A 370 10.11 12.18 2.41
N GLY A 371 9.96 10.88 2.43
CA GLY A 371 8.72 10.20 2.01
C GLY A 371 8.21 10.59 0.62
N GLY A 372 9.09 10.60 -0.39
CA GLY A 372 8.77 11.04 -1.76
C GLY A 372 8.82 12.56 -1.97
N GLY A 373 9.15 13.34 -0.94
CA GLY A 373 9.40 14.77 -1.02
C GLY A 373 10.87 15.13 -1.28
N GLU A 374 11.22 16.37 -0.98
CA GLU A 374 12.58 16.89 -1.05
C GLU A 374 13.45 16.40 0.14
N ASP A 375 14.73 16.72 0.15
CA ASP A 375 15.66 16.38 1.22
C ASP A 375 15.70 17.44 2.34
N ASP A 376 16.44 17.15 3.42
CA ASP A 376 16.60 18.06 4.55
C ASP A 376 17.37 19.34 4.15
N ALA A 377 18.24 19.30 3.14
CA ALA A 377 18.94 20.50 2.67
C ALA A 377 17.98 21.49 1.98
N ALA A 378 17.00 20.98 1.24
CA ALA A 378 15.93 21.80 0.68
C ALA A 378 15.04 22.40 1.79
N MET A 379 14.79 21.65 2.87
CA MET A 379 14.08 22.15 4.05
C MET A 379 14.82 23.32 4.71
N ASP A 380 16.13 23.17 4.94
CA ASP A 380 16.97 24.20 5.54
C ASP A 380 16.96 25.47 4.72
N LYS A 381 17.11 25.33 3.40
CA LYS A 381 17.03 26.45 2.47
C LYS A 381 15.68 27.16 2.55
N LYS A 382 14.58 26.39 2.55
CA LYS A 382 13.22 26.94 2.63
C LYS A 382 12.97 27.69 3.95
N LEU A 383 13.42 27.14 5.08
CA LEU A 383 13.32 27.78 6.37
C LEU A 383 14.18 29.07 6.44
N ALA A 384 15.39 29.04 5.87
CA ALA A 384 16.22 30.22 5.78
C ALA A 384 15.56 31.31 4.93
N GLU A 385 14.96 30.98 3.79
CA GLU A 385 14.20 31.93 2.97
C GLU A 385 13.05 32.57 3.75
N ILE A 386 12.28 31.79 4.52
CA ILE A 386 11.12 32.26 5.29
C ILE A 386 11.54 33.21 6.42
N PHE A 387 12.60 32.86 7.16
CA PHE A 387 12.96 33.55 8.40
C PHE A 387 14.12 34.54 8.25
N SER A 388 14.78 34.62 7.08
CA SER A 388 15.84 35.62 6.82
C SER A 388 15.30 36.93 6.23
N ILE A 389 14.01 37.02 5.93
CA ILE A 389 13.36 38.19 5.34
C ILE A 389 12.79 39.14 6.41
N ASN A 390 13.05 38.89 7.70
CA ASN A 390 12.59 39.75 8.83
C ASN A 390 13.71 40.55 9.44
#